data_7c91cb2a328464472d21fb9a90adf305
#
_entry.id   7c91cb2a328464472d21fb9a90adf305
#
_cell.length_a   1.000
_cell.length_b   1.000
_cell.length_c   1.000
_cell.angle_alpha   90.00
_cell.angle_beta   90.00
_cell.angle_gamma   90.00
#
_symmetry.space_group_name_H-M   'P 1'
#
loop_
_entity.id
_entity.type
_entity.pdbx_description
1 polymer ?
#
loop_
_entity_poly.entity_id
_entity_poly.type
_entity_poly.pdbx_seq_one_letter_code
_entity_poly.pdbx_strand_id
1 'polypeptide(L)'
;MDVLVSLIPLVVCDDSNMARKQVLRALPADWPVSVTEATNGRQAMDAIRQGLGHVVLLDLTMPEMDGYQVLNALRDEGLKAQVIVISGDVQDEAVRRVLELGALAFLKKPFDENDLRQTLARLGLLAQPGQVPPQNRSATNVAIGFHDAFRETVNVAIGRAAALIAKVLGVFVQLPVPNVNLLEVGELHMALNDVGSSQQLTAICQGFIGSGIAGEALLIFHDSEIADIAQLMQRQSADYSDLEMLLDLSSVLIGACLSSIAEQIDVVFSQGHPQILGQHAAIEELIRDNSKHWKKTLAVEISYSLEGHDIRFDLLLLFTEDSIERLTHKLAYLMN
;
A
#
# COMPACT_ATOMS: atom_id res chain seq x y z
N MET A 1 47.50 -11.08 3.39
CA MET A 1 46.98 -9.71 3.46
C MET A 1 45.49 -9.82 3.37
N ASP A 2 44.81 -9.81 4.51
CA ASP A 2 43.34 -9.79 4.54
C ASP A 2 42.91 -8.44 3.96
N VAL A 3 42.29 -8.47 2.79
CA VAL A 3 41.63 -7.31 2.23
C VAL A 3 40.44 -7.03 3.15
N LEU A 4 40.55 -6.03 4.02
CA LEU A 4 39.43 -5.50 4.78
C LEU A 4 38.39 -5.01 3.78
N VAL A 5 37.40 -5.85 3.48
CA VAL A 5 36.26 -5.43 2.65
C VAL A 5 35.49 -4.40 3.47
N SER A 6 35.55 -3.15 3.06
CA SER A 6 34.75 -2.08 3.67
C SER A 6 33.28 -2.35 3.35
N LEU A 7 32.46 -2.55 4.40
CA LEU A 7 31.03 -2.74 4.22
C LEU A 7 30.36 -1.42 3.78
N ILE A 8 29.47 -1.50 2.83
CA ILE A 8 28.67 -0.36 2.36
C ILE A 8 27.55 -0.11 3.38
N PRO A 9 27.47 1.08 4.01
CA PRO A 9 26.36 1.41 4.89
C PRO A 9 25.04 1.45 4.12
N LEU A 10 24.09 0.59 4.50
CA LEU A 10 22.79 0.44 3.87
C LEU A 10 21.67 0.73 4.88
N VAL A 11 20.80 1.68 4.55
CA VAL A 11 19.55 1.88 5.28
C VAL A 11 18.42 1.16 4.54
N VAL A 12 17.65 0.35 5.26
CA VAL A 12 16.38 -0.25 4.81
C VAL A 12 15.25 0.45 5.57
N CYS A 13 14.48 1.27 4.86
CA CYS A 13 13.44 2.11 5.43
C CYS A 13 12.07 1.72 4.90
N ASP A 14 11.22 1.21 5.79
CA ASP A 14 9.86 0.78 5.52
C ASP A 14 9.13 0.65 6.86
N ASP A 15 7.87 1.03 6.99
CA ASP A 15 7.14 0.95 8.26
C ASP A 15 6.69 -0.48 8.59
N SER A 16 6.56 -1.34 7.59
CA SER A 16 6.21 -2.76 7.73
C SER A 16 7.41 -3.62 8.10
N ASN A 17 7.34 -4.33 9.25
CA ASN A 17 8.35 -5.33 9.61
C ASN A 17 8.46 -6.43 8.57
N MET A 18 7.32 -6.82 7.96
CA MET A 18 7.28 -7.81 6.91
C MET A 18 8.05 -7.34 5.68
N ALA A 19 7.78 -6.12 5.20
CA ALA A 19 8.46 -5.56 4.03
C ALA A 19 9.97 -5.44 4.28
N ARG A 20 10.42 -4.94 5.44
CA ARG A 20 11.85 -4.90 5.78
C ARG A 20 12.47 -6.29 5.76
N LYS A 21 11.80 -7.31 6.33
CA LYS A 21 12.29 -8.70 6.31
C LYS A 21 12.36 -9.26 4.89
N GLN A 22 11.39 -8.96 4.02
CA GLN A 22 11.45 -9.33 2.60
C GLN A 22 12.65 -8.69 1.89
N VAL A 23 12.86 -7.39 2.10
CA VAL A 23 14.04 -6.68 1.58
C VAL A 23 15.33 -7.36 2.05
N LEU A 24 15.46 -7.63 3.35
CA LEU A 24 16.66 -8.26 3.92
C LEU A 24 16.93 -9.65 3.33
N ARG A 25 15.89 -10.44 3.05
CA ARG A 25 16.00 -11.75 2.39
C ARG A 25 16.40 -11.65 0.93
N ALA A 26 15.93 -10.62 0.25
CA ALA A 26 16.22 -10.36 -1.16
C ALA A 26 17.61 -9.72 -1.39
N LEU A 27 18.32 -9.32 -0.32
CA LEU A 27 19.66 -8.77 -0.48
C LEU A 27 20.63 -9.83 -0.99
N PRO A 28 21.35 -9.60 -2.10
CA PRO A 28 22.34 -10.54 -2.62
C PRO A 28 23.38 -10.92 -1.55
N ALA A 29 23.64 -12.22 -1.37
CA ALA A 29 24.55 -12.71 -0.33
C ALA A 29 25.99 -12.22 -0.51
N ASP A 30 26.38 -11.91 -1.73
CA ASP A 30 27.69 -11.39 -2.15
C ASP A 30 27.77 -9.85 -2.10
N TRP A 31 26.74 -9.15 -1.69
CA TRP A 31 26.76 -7.69 -1.54
C TRP A 31 27.25 -7.30 -0.14
N PRO A 32 28.44 -6.65 -0.02
CA PRO A 32 29.06 -6.37 1.27
C PRO A 32 28.44 -5.14 1.93
N VAL A 33 27.30 -5.28 2.58
CA VAL A 33 26.60 -4.18 3.24
C VAL A 33 26.52 -4.35 4.76
N SER A 34 26.51 -3.21 5.47
CA SER A 34 26.13 -3.09 6.88
C SER A 34 24.75 -2.48 6.95
N VAL A 35 23.76 -3.24 7.39
CA VAL A 35 22.35 -2.82 7.36
C VAL A 35 21.95 -2.08 8.62
N THR A 36 21.25 -0.97 8.45
CA THR A 36 20.51 -0.23 9.48
C THR A 36 19.05 -0.21 9.08
N GLU A 37 18.15 -0.67 9.96
CA GLU A 37 16.71 -0.62 9.73
C GLU A 37 16.11 0.69 10.24
N ALA A 38 15.16 1.25 9.50
CA ALA A 38 14.37 2.42 9.86
C ALA A 38 12.88 2.14 9.61
N THR A 39 12.01 2.55 10.52
CA THR A 39 10.56 2.31 10.44
C THR A 39 9.77 3.51 9.93
N ASN A 40 10.43 4.60 9.65
CA ASN A 40 9.86 5.82 9.05
C ASN A 40 10.99 6.70 8.49
N GLY A 41 10.61 7.73 7.74
CA GLY A 41 11.57 8.64 7.12
C GLY A 41 12.43 9.43 8.11
N ARG A 42 11.94 9.74 9.33
CA ARG A 42 12.74 10.44 10.33
C ARG A 42 13.93 9.59 10.79
N GLN A 43 13.69 8.33 11.12
CA GLN A 43 14.75 7.39 11.48
C GLN A 43 15.75 7.19 10.34
N ALA A 44 15.27 7.11 9.10
CA ALA A 44 16.14 7.02 7.93
C ALA A 44 17.04 8.25 7.80
N MET A 45 16.49 9.46 7.91
CA MET A 45 17.26 10.71 7.86
C MET A 45 18.31 10.78 8.98
N ASP A 46 17.95 10.36 10.19
CA ASP A 46 18.90 10.34 11.33
C ASP A 46 20.05 9.36 11.08
N ALA A 47 19.78 8.18 10.53
CA ALA A 47 20.81 7.21 10.13
C ALA A 47 21.70 7.77 9.01
N ILE A 48 21.13 8.40 7.99
CA ILE A 48 21.88 8.99 6.87
C ILE A 48 22.80 10.11 7.36
N ARG A 49 22.33 11.00 8.24
CA ARG A 49 23.16 12.06 8.84
C ARG A 49 24.33 11.52 9.64
N GLN A 50 24.19 10.32 10.22
CA GLN A 50 25.28 9.61 10.93
C GLN A 50 26.21 8.85 9.98
N GLY A 51 26.02 8.91 8.66
CA GLY A 51 26.84 8.22 7.68
C GLY A 51 26.51 6.73 7.51
N LEU A 52 25.38 6.26 8.05
CA LEU A 52 24.93 4.87 7.98
C LEU A 52 24.11 4.56 6.70
N GLY A 53 23.83 5.57 5.87
CA GLY A 53 22.98 5.46 4.68
C GLY A 53 23.71 5.88 3.40
N HIS A 54 24.80 5.18 3.02
CA HIS A 54 25.42 5.41 1.71
C HIS A 54 24.48 4.95 0.59
N VAL A 55 23.83 3.81 0.78
CA VAL A 55 22.70 3.33 -0.03
C VAL A 55 21.45 3.28 0.83
N VAL A 56 20.30 3.63 0.25
CA VAL A 56 19.02 3.62 0.95
C VAL A 56 17.99 2.87 0.10
N LEU A 57 17.37 1.84 0.65
CA LEU A 57 16.19 1.19 0.13
C LEU A 57 14.99 1.80 0.85
N LEU A 58 14.15 2.56 0.12
CA LEU A 58 13.17 3.49 0.69
C LEU A 58 11.76 3.18 0.23
N ASP A 59 10.87 2.89 1.16
CA ASP A 59 9.43 2.88 0.87
C ASP A 59 8.86 4.30 0.77
N LEU A 60 7.75 4.45 0.02
CA LEU A 60 7.09 5.74 -0.17
C LEU A 60 6.02 6.00 0.89
N THR A 61 5.22 4.99 1.23
CA THR A 61 4.02 5.15 2.06
C THR A 61 4.31 4.79 3.50
N MET A 62 4.75 5.76 4.28
CA MET A 62 5.12 5.57 5.68
C MET A 62 4.52 6.66 6.57
N PRO A 63 4.24 6.37 7.85
CA PRO A 63 3.78 7.37 8.81
C PRO A 63 4.90 8.37 9.18
N GLU A 64 4.53 9.50 9.77
CA GLU A 64 5.38 10.59 10.29
C GLU A 64 6.17 11.34 9.21
N MET A 65 6.92 10.65 8.38
CA MET A 65 7.70 11.19 7.27
C MET A 65 7.72 10.16 6.14
N ASP A 66 7.08 10.48 5.05
CA ASP A 66 6.97 9.62 3.87
C ASP A 66 8.26 9.65 3.01
N GLY A 67 8.33 8.76 2.00
CA GLY A 67 9.51 8.65 1.14
C GLY A 67 9.75 9.88 0.27
N TYR A 68 8.71 10.60 -0.15
CA TYR A 68 8.86 11.85 -0.89
C TYR A 68 9.49 12.95 -0.03
N GLN A 69 9.07 13.02 1.24
CA GLN A 69 9.65 13.96 2.21
C GLN A 69 11.11 13.63 2.50
N VAL A 70 11.49 12.34 2.56
CA VAL A 70 12.89 11.91 2.70
C VAL A 70 13.71 12.38 1.50
N LEU A 71 13.25 12.14 0.27
CA LEU A 71 13.96 12.57 -0.94
C LEU A 71 14.13 14.10 -0.99
N ASN A 72 13.10 14.87 -0.64
CA ASN A 72 13.18 16.32 -0.55
C ASN A 72 14.21 16.76 0.51
N ALA A 73 14.17 16.17 1.71
CA ALA A 73 15.09 16.50 2.79
C ALA A 73 16.55 16.20 2.42
N LEU A 74 16.82 15.07 1.74
CA LEU A 74 18.15 14.74 1.23
C LEU A 74 18.69 15.81 0.28
N ARG A 75 17.84 16.27 -0.64
CA ARG A 75 18.19 17.33 -1.58
C ARG A 75 18.44 18.66 -0.86
N ASP A 76 17.55 19.04 0.03
CA ASP A 76 17.60 20.35 0.72
C ASP A 76 18.77 20.43 1.70
N GLU A 77 19.14 19.31 2.34
CA GLU A 77 20.31 19.21 3.23
C GLU A 77 21.63 18.93 2.46
N GLY A 78 21.57 18.67 1.14
CA GLY A 78 22.75 18.35 0.33
C GLY A 78 23.41 17.02 0.70
N LEU A 79 22.65 16.09 1.29
CA LEU A 79 23.17 14.78 1.71
C LEU A 79 23.29 13.84 0.51
N LYS A 80 24.44 13.15 0.42
CA LYS A 80 24.73 12.22 -0.70
C LYS A 80 24.38 10.80 -0.28
N ALA A 81 23.14 10.41 -0.52
CA ALA A 81 22.68 9.03 -0.40
C ALA A 81 22.24 8.50 -1.76
N GLN A 82 22.53 7.24 -2.06
CA GLN A 82 22.09 6.56 -3.27
C GLN A 82 20.75 5.87 -2.97
N VAL A 83 19.64 6.51 -3.36
CA VAL A 83 18.31 6.04 -3.01
C VAL A 83 17.74 5.17 -4.12
N ILE A 84 17.28 3.97 -3.75
CA ILE A 84 16.44 3.09 -4.55
C ILE A 84 15.09 3.04 -3.85
N VAL A 85 14.07 3.52 -4.53
CA VAL A 85 12.70 3.47 -4.02
C VAL A 85 12.14 2.06 -4.23
N ILE A 86 11.49 1.52 -3.19
CA ILE A 86 10.82 0.20 -3.22
C ILE A 86 9.38 0.41 -2.75
N SER A 87 8.41 0.37 -3.66
CA SER A 87 7.03 0.72 -3.30
C SER A 87 5.97 -0.14 -3.99
N GLY A 88 4.81 -0.26 -3.34
CA GLY A 88 3.57 -0.77 -3.92
C GLY A 88 2.86 0.24 -4.81
N ASP A 89 3.13 1.54 -4.64
CA ASP A 89 2.59 2.60 -5.49
C ASP A 89 3.25 2.55 -6.87
N VAL A 90 2.53 2.07 -7.86
CA VAL A 90 3.03 1.87 -9.23
C VAL A 90 2.43 2.87 -10.22
N GLN A 91 1.91 4.00 -9.74
CA GLN A 91 1.47 5.09 -10.58
C GLN A 91 2.65 5.65 -11.40
N ASP A 92 2.43 5.89 -12.70
CA ASP A 92 3.48 6.44 -13.56
C ASP A 92 4.01 7.77 -13.03
N GLU A 93 3.14 8.58 -12.44
CA GLU A 93 3.47 9.84 -11.80
C GLU A 93 4.33 9.66 -10.55
N ALA A 94 4.05 8.64 -9.71
CA ALA A 94 4.88 8.32 -8.54
C ALA A 94 6.31 8.00 -8.96
N VAL A 95 6.45 7.12 -9.95
CA VAL A 95 7.77 6.73 -10.51
C VAL A 95 8.50 7.96 -11.04
N ARG A 96 7.83 8.81 -11.83
CA ARG A 96 8.42 10.03 -12.39
C ARG A 96 8.92 10.97 -11.29
N ARG A 97 8.08 11.26 -10.30
CA ARG A 97 8.40 12.18 -9.19
C ARG A 97 9.61 11.74 -8.39
N VAL A 98 9.71 10.47 -8.02
CA VAL A 98 10.85 10.00 -7.21
C VAL A 98 12.16 10.09 -7.98
N LEU A 99 12.16 9.83 -9.29
CA LEU A 99 13.33 9.99 -10.15
C LEU A 99 13.72 11.46 -10.29
N GLU A 100 12.77 12.38 -10.45
CA GLU A 100 13.00 13.83 -10.47
C GLU A 100 13.55 14.36 -9.13
N LEU A 101 13.16 13.74 -8.02
CA LEU A 101 13.67 14.04 -6.68
C LEU A 101 15.05 13.46 -6.41
N GLY A 102 15.61 12.67 -7.35
CA GLY A 102 16.98 12.17 -7.27
C GLY A 102 17.11 10.71 -6.85
N ALA A 103 16.01 9.95 -6.79
CA ALA A 103 16.12 8.50 -6.64
C ALA A 103 16.81 7.90 -7.90
N LEU A 104 17.70 6.93 -7.68
CA LEU A 104 18.46 6.29 -8.76
C LEU A 104 17.65 5.25 -9.51
N ALA A 105 16.71 4.61 -8.84
CA ALA A 105 15.83 3.60 -9.40
C ALA A 105 14.54 3.49 -8.60
N PHE A 106 13.55 2.88 -9.24
CA PHE A 106 12.29 2.45 -8.65
C PHE A 106 12.15 0.94 -8.81
N LEU A 107 11.89 0.24 -7.71
CA LEU A 107 11.62 -1.20 -7.66
C LEU A 107 10.20 -1.42 -7.13
N LYS A 108 9.39 -2.14 -7.91
CA LYS A 108 7.98 -2.39 -7.58
C LYS A 108 7.84 -3.54 -6.61
N LYS A 109 7.00 -3.40 -5.59
CA LYS A 109 6.54 -4.49 -4.72
C LYS A 109 5.43 -5.33 -5.40
N PRO A 110 5.41 -6.67 -5.22
CA PRO A 110 6.47 -7.50 -4.65
C PRO A 110 7.63 -7.70 -5.63
N PHE A 111 8.82 -7.96 -5.11
CA PHE A 111 10.04 -8.20 -5.87
C PHE A 111 10.84 -9.38 -5.26
N ASP A 112 11.74 -9.96 -6.02
CA ASP A 112 12.62 -11.03 -5.58
C ASP A 112 14.11 -10.62 -5.56
N GLU A 113 14.99 -11.57 -5.18
CA GLU A 113 16.44 -11.34 -5.16
C GLU A 113 16.97 -10.95 -6.55
N ASN A 114 16.42 -11.54 -7.63
CA ASN A 114 16.90 -11.27 -8.99
C ASN A 114 16.56 -9.85 -9.43
N ASP A 115 15.36 -9.35 -9.10
CA ASP A 115 14.93 -8.00 -9.41
C ASP A 115 15.83 -6.96 -8.74
N LEU A 116 16.11 -7.18 -7.45
CA LEU A 116 17.01 -6.30 -6.70
C LEU A 116 18.43 -6.39 -7.22
N ARG A 117 18.94 -7.60 -7.49
CA ARG A 117 20.30 -7.84 -8.04
C ARG A 117 20.47 -7.15 -9.39
N GLN A 118 19.51 -7.27 -10.30
CA GLN A 118 19.54 -6.60 -11.60
C GLN A 118 19.56 -5.08 -11.45
N THR A 119 18.76 -4.54 -10.52
CA THR A 119 18.72 -3.10 -10.25
C THR A 119 20.08 -2.61 -9.71
N LEU A 120 20.65 -3.30 -8.72
CA LEU A 120 21.95 -2.98 -8.16
C LEU A 120 23.08 -3.09 -9.18
N ALA A 121 23.06 -4.13 -10.05
CA ALA A 121 24.04 -4.30 -11.10
C ALA A 121 23.98 -3.16 -12.13
N ARG A 122 22.79 -2.76 -12.55
CA ARG A 122 22.57 -1.62 -13.47
C ARG A 122 23.07 -0.30 -12.91
N LEU A 123 23.01 -0.13 -11.59
CA LEU A 123 23.51 1.05 -10.89
C LEU A 123 25.01 0.96 -10.55
N GLY A 124 25.67 -0.16 -10.84
CA GLY A 124 27.09 -0.36 -10.51
C GLY A 124 27.36 -0.53 -9.01
N LEU A 125 26.34 -0.92 -8.24
CA LEU A 125 26.42 -1.07 -6.77
C LEU A 125 26.88 -2.47 -6.32
N LEU A 126 26.89 -3.45 -7.20
CA LEU A 126 27.42 -4.79 -6.93
C LEU A 126 28.91 -4.83 -7.22
N ALA A 127 29.68 -5.45 -6.31
CA ALA A 127 31.07 -5.80 -6.56
C ALA A 127 31.16 -6.84 -7.70
N GLN A 128 32.31 -6.88 -8.40
CA GLN A 128 32.52 -7.90 -9.44
C GLN A 128 32.50 -9.32 -8.81
N PRO A 129 31.95 -10.32 -9.52
CA PRO A 129 31.86 -11.69 -9.03
C PRO A 129 33.24 -12.20 -8.57
N GLY A 130 33.33 -12.72 -7.35
CA GLY A 130 34.54 -13.36 -6.82
C GLY A 130 35.34 -12.55 -5.80
N GLN A 131 34.95 -11.34 -5.44
CA GLN A 131 35.71 -10.50 -4.48
C GLN A 131 35.20 -10.54 -3.04
N VAL A 132 34.05 -11.13 -2.76
CA VAL A 132 33.46 -11.13 -1.40
C VAL A 132 32.97 -12.53 -1.01
N PRO A 133 33.38 -13.06 0.17
CA PRO A 133 32.77 -14.28 0.68
C PRO A 133 31.32 -14.01 1.09
N PRO A 134 30.40 -15.00 0.91
CA PRO A 134 29.02 -14.85 1.29
C PRO A 134 28.90 -14.55 2.80
N GLN A 135 28.19 -13.48 3.11
CA GLN A 135 27.95 -13.08 4.52
C GLN A 135 26.73 -13.84 5.04
N ASN A 136 26.92 -14.50 6.18
CA ASN A 136 25.81 -15.09 6.92
C ASN A 136 25.09 -13.95 7.69
N ARG A 137 24.09 -13.32 7.06
CA ARG A 137 23.29 -12.27 7.67
C ARG A 137 22.26 -12.94 8.58
N SER A 138 22.39 -12.76 9.88
CA SER A 138 21.32 -13.09 10.80
C SER A 138 20.16 -12.13 10.52
N ALA A 139 19.13 -12.62 9.84
CA ALA A 139 17.87 -11.88 9.80
C ALA A 139 17.42 -11.62 11.23
N THR A 140 17.09 -10.39 11.55
CA THR A 140 16.51 -10.02 12.85
C THR A 140 15.30 -10.93 13.08
N ASN A 141 15.32 -11.69 14.18
CA ASN A 141 14.34 -12.73 14.49
C ASN A 141 13.05 -12.08 15.06
N VAL A 142 12.53 -11.05 14.38
CA VAL A 142 11.24 -10.46 14.71
C VAL A 142 10.17 -11.34 14.13
N ALA A 143 9.33 -11.94 14.99
CA ALA A 143 8.16 -12.69 14.54
C ALA A 143 7.20 -11.72 13.83
N ILE A 144 6.88 -11.98 12.56
CA ILE A 144 5.89 -11.22 11.81
C ILE A 144 4.52 -11.71 12.24
N GLY A 145 3.69 -10.78 12.76
CA GLY A 145 2.29 -11.06 13.08
C GLY A 145 1.40 -11.05 11.84
N PHE A 146 0.21 -11.67 11.96
CA PHE A 146 -0.80 -11.67 10.92
C PHE A 146 -1.17 -10.25 10.45
N HIS A 147 -1.37 -9.32 11.38
CA HIS A 147 -1.74 -7.93 11.04
C HIS A 147 -0.69 -7.23 10.19
N ASP A 148 0.59 -7.42 10.50
CA ASP A 148 1.69 -6.81 9.74
C ASP A 148 1.78 -7.40 8.32
N ALA A 149 1.69 -8.74 8.21
CA ALA A 149 1.68 -9.42 6.93
C ALA A 149 0.47 -9.04 6.06
N PHE A 150 -0.72 -8.96 6.66
CA PHE A 150 -1.93 -8.59 5.95
C PHE A 150 -1.94 -7.12 5.56
N ARG A 151 -1.47 -6.22 6.42
CA ARG A 151 -1.33 -4.80 6.12
C ARG A 151 -0.41 -4.56 4.92
N GLU A 152 0.72 -5.25 4.84
CA GLU A 152 1.63 -5.14 3.69
C GLU A 152 0.98 -5.67 2.41
N THR A 153 0.26 -6.80 2.47
CA THR A 153 -0.50 -7.33 1.35
C THR A 153 -1.52 -6.31 0.82
N VAL A 154 -2.23 -5.64 1.74
CA VAL A 154 -3.17 -4.58 1.40
C VAL A 154 -2.44 -3.35 0.83
N ASN A 155 -1.32 -2.95 1.41
CA ASN A 155 -0.54 -1.79 0.94
C ASN A 155 -0.13 -1.94 -0.52
N VAL A 156 0.34 -3.10 -0.93
CA VAL A 156 0.63 -3.41 -2.34
C VAL A 156 -0.64 -3.38 -3.19
N ALA A 157 -1.76 -3.89 -2.68
CA ALA A 157 -3.02 -3.95 -3.42
C ALA A 157 -3.61 -2.56 -3.70
N ILE A 158 -3.59 -1.66 -2.72
CA ILE A 158 -4.10 -0.30 -2.88
C ILE A 158 -3.25 0.51 -3.87
N GLY A 159 -1.94 0.31 -3.90
CA GLY A 159 -1.06 0.96 -4.85
C GLY A 159 -1.38 0.58 -6.30
N ARG A 160 -1.67 -0.70 -6.55
CA ARG A 160 -2.10 -1.17 -7.87
C ARG A 160 -3.49 -0.65 -8.26
N ALA A 161 -4.42 -0.62 -7.30
CA ALA A 161 -5.76 -0.08 -7.52
C ALA A 161 -5.70 1.43 -7.83
N ALA A 162 -4.92 2.19 -7.07
CA ALA A 162 -4.72 3.62 -7.29
C ALA A 162 -4.11 3.92 -8.68
N ALA A 163 -3.19 3.10 -9.16
CA ALA A 163 -2.62 3.27 -10.49
C ALA A 163 -3.68 3.10 -11.62
N LEU A 164 -4.67 2.23 -11.43
CA LEU A 164 -5.79 2.12 -12.37
C LEU A 164 -6.73 3.32 -12.28
N ILE A 165 -7.06 3.77 -11.07
CA ILE A 165 -7.90 4.97 -10.87
C ILE A 165 -7.21 6.20 -11.44
N ALA A 166 -5.93 6.39 -11.18
CA ALA A 166 -5.17 7.50 -11.73
C ALA A 166 -5.25 7.56 -13.26
N LYS A 167 -5.24 6.40 -13.93
CA LYS A 167 -5.44 6.31 -15.39
C LYS A 167 -6.86 6.66 -15.82
N VAL A 168 -7.86 6.26 -15.04
CA VAL A 168 -9.28 6.53 -15.36
C VAL A 168 -9.62 7.99 -15.14
N LEU A 169 -9.14 8.59 -14.03
CA LEU A 169 -9.45 9.96 -13.64
C LEU A 169 -8.48 10.99 -14.23
N GLY A 170 -7.31 10.55 -14.69
CA GLY A 170 -6.27 11.45 -15.22
C GLY A 170 -5.56 12.28 -14.14
N VAL A 171 -5.67 11.91 -12.87
CA VAL A 171 -5.09 12.62 -11.71
C VAL A 171 -4.31 11.68 -10.82
N PHE A 172 -3.33 12.21 -10.10
CA PHE A 172 -2.56 11.43 -9.13
C PHE A 172 -3.40 11.12 -7.90
N VAL A 173 -3.39 9.85 -7.48
CA VAL A 173 -4.10 9.35 -6.29
C VAL A 173 -3.13 9.29 -5.12
N GLN A 174 -3.40 10.05 -4.07
CA GLN A 174 -2.60 10.00 -2.85
C GLN A 174 -2.97 8.76 -2.05
N LEU A 175 -1.96 7.94 -1.75
CA LEU A 175 -2.13 6.70 -1.01
C LEU A 175 -2.01 6.94 0.49
N PRO A 176 -3.01 6.51 1.28
CA PRO A 176 -2.89 6.48 2.73
C PRO A 176 -2.11 5.23 3.18
N VAL A 177 -1.64 5.25 4.43
CA VAL A 177 -1.29 4.01 5.12
C VAL A 177 -2.58 3.28 5.48
N PRO A 178 -2.81 2.03 5.02
CA PRO A 178 -4.04 1.32 5.29
C PRO A 178 -4.18 1.00 6.78
N ASN A 179 -5.39 1.19 7.31
CA ASN A 179 -5.73 0.82 8.67
C ASN A 179 -6.36 -0.58 8.69
N VAL A 180 -5.74 -1.51 9.39
CA VAL A 180 -6.19 -2.92 9.49
C VAL A 180 -6.57 -3.22 10.93
N ASN A 181 -7.86 -3.44 11.19
CA ASN A 181 -8.38 -3.65 12.54
C ASN A 181 -9.34 -4.83 12.60
N LEU A 182 -9.38 -5.48 13.76
CA LEU A 182 -10.40 -6.44 14.09
C LEU A 182 -11.50 -5.67 14.86
N LEU A 183 -12.59 -5.35 14.18
CA LEU A 183 -13.66 -4.52 14.71
C LEU A 183 -14.86 -5.35 15.14
N GLU A 184 -15.44 -4.99 16.27
CA GLU A 184 -16.83 -5.35 16.60
C GLU A 184 -17.78 -4.34 15.93
N VAL A 185 -19.03 -4.75 15.71
CA VAL A 185 -20.04 -3.91 15.00
C VAL A 185 -20.17 -2.50 15.59
N GLY A 186 -20.02 -2.37 16.92
CA GLY A 186 -20.06 -1.06 17.57
C GLY A 186 -18.84 -0.18 17.28
N GLU A 187 -17.69 -0.79 17.06
CA GLU A 187 -16.46 -0.07 16.72
C GLU A 187 -16.43 0.34 15.25
N LEU A 188 -17.00 -0.49 14.37
CA LEU A 188 -17.22 -0.13 12.96
C LEU A 188 -18.12 1.11 12.86
N HIS A 189 -19.13 1.21 13.74
CA HIS A 189 -20.00 2.38 13.84
C HIS A 189 -19.21 3.64 14.22
N MET A 190 -18.24 3.54 15.13
CA MET A 190 -17.40 4.68 15.52
C MET A 190 -16.42 5.07 14.43
N ALA A 191 -15.78 4.09 13.78
CA ALA A 191 -14.83 4.33 12.70
C ALA A 191 -15.48 5.06 11.51
N LEU A 192 -16.70 4.68 11.16
CA LEU A 192 -17.46 5.34 10.09
C LEU A 192 -18.04 6.70 10.51
N ASN A 193 -18.34 6.94 11.79
CA ASN A 193 -18.83 8.24 12.29
C ASN A 193 -17.76 9.34 12.30
N ASP A 194 -16.47 9.00 12.33
CA ASP A 194 -15.39 9.98 12.20
C ASP A 194 -15.34 10.64 10.80
N VAL A 195 -16.01 10.05 9.81
CA VAL A 195 -16.12 10.59 8.43
C VAL A 195 -17.06 11.83 8.34
N GLY A 196 -17.71 12.24 9.44
CA GLY A 196 -18.47 13.49 9.51
C GLY A 196 -20.00 13.31 9.55
N SER A 197 -20.57 13.52 10.71
CA SER A 197 -21.98 13.29 11.06
C SER A 197 -23.04 14.20 10.37
N SER A 198 -22.67 15.00 9.36
CA SER A 198 -23.58 15.94 8.68
C SER A 198 -23.58 15.88 7.16
N GLN A 199 -22.78 15.00 6.54
CA GLN A 199 -22.68 14.88 5.09
C GLN A 199 -23.55 13.75 4.58
N GLN A 200 -24.17 13.96 3.41
CA GLN A 200 -24.86 12.92 2.67
C GLN A 200 -23.83 12.09 1.92
N LEU A 201 -24.00 10.78 1.93
CA LEU A 201 -23.08 9.81 1.36
C LEU A 201 -23.82 8.87 0.40
N THR A 202 -23.12 8.47 -0.63
CA THR A 202 -23.52 7.37 -1.51
C THR A 202 -22.56 6.20 -1.30
N ALA A 203 -23.10 5.05 -0.88
CA ALA A 203 -22.31 3.85 -0.62
C ALA A 203 -22.68 2.72 -1.59
N ILE A 204 -21.64 2.08 -2.12
CA ILE A 204 -21.72 0.95 -3.03
C ILE A 204 -21.05 -0.24 -2.36
N CYS A 205 -21.75 -1.38 -2.35
CA CYS A 205 -21.29 -2.63 -1.77
C CYS A 205 -21.08 -3.68 -2.86
N GLN A 206 -20.02 -4.47 -2.73
CA GLN A 206 -19.73 -5.61 -3.59
C GLN A 206 -19.25 -6.80 -2.75
N GLY A 207 -20.01 -7.88 -2.72
CA GLY A 207 -19.61 -9.11 -2.05
C GLY A 207 -18.54 -9.87 -2.82
N PHE A 208 -17.65 -10.57 -2.10
CA PHE A 208 -16.64 -11.45 -2.68
C PHE A 208 -16.47 -12.73 -1.87
N ILE A 209 -16.10 -13.81 -2.57
CA ILE A 209 -15.87 -15.13 -1.95
C ILE A 209 -14.85 -15.93 -2.75
N GLY A 210 -13.98 -16.67 -2.07
CA GLY A 210 -13.04 -17.61 -2.70
C GLY A 210 -12.16 -18.33 -1.68
N SER A 211 -11.90 -19.62 -1.91
CA SER A 211 -11.01 -20.44 -1.08
C SER A 211 -11.35 -20.45 0.42
N GLY A 212 -12.63 -20.29 0.79
CA GLY A 212 -13.08 -20.21 2.19
C GLY A 212 -12.87 -18.83 2.83
N ILE A 213 -12.53 -17.82 2.05
CA ILE A 213 -12.46 -16.42 2.44
C ILE A 213 -13.67 -15.72 1.82
N ALA A 214 -14.44 -14.99 2.63
CA ALA A 214 -15.60 -14.25 2.18
C ALA A 214 -15.62 -12.86 2.84
N GLY A 215 -16.23 -11.91 2.16
CA GLY A 215 -16.34 -10.55 2.66
C GLY A 215 -17.17 -9.65 1.76
N GLU A 216 -17.21 -8.39 2.17
CA GLU A 216 -17.85 -7.30 1.45
C GLU A 216 -16.86 -6.14 1.31
N ALA A 217 -16.85 -5.53 0.14
CA ALA A 217 -16.14 -4.29 -0.12
C ALA A 217 -17.15 -3.16 -0.24
N LEU A 218 -16.97 -2.11 0.55
CA LEU A 218 -17.81 -0.91 0.52
C LEU A 218 -16.98 0.24 -0.01
N LEU A 219 -17.50 0.95 -1.00
CA LEU A 219 -16.93 2.19 -1.49
C LEU A 219 -17.90 3.32 -1.16
N ILE A 220 -17.41 4.33 -0.44
CA ILE A 220 -18.20 5.41 0.12
C ILE A 220 -17.74 6.72 -0.53
N PHE A 221 -18.69 7.44 -1.12
CA PHE A 221 -18.47 8.73 -1.75
C PHE A 221 -19.22 9.82 -1.00
N HIS A 222 -18.62 10.99 -0.87
CA HIS A 222 -19.32 12.19 -0.43
C HIS A 222 -20.14 12.77 -1.59
N ASP A 223 -21.44 12.98 -1.38
CA ASP A 223 -22.34 13.42 -2.43
C ASP A 223 -21.92 14.78 -3.04
N SER A 224 -21.30 15.64 -2.23
CA SER A 224 -20.76 16.93 -2.69
C SER A 224 -19.65 16.79 -3.75
N GLU A 225 -18.98 15.65 -3.83
CA GLU A 225 -17.81 15.42 -4.69
C GLU A 225 -18.14 14.63 -5.96
N ILE A 226 -19.38 14.07 -6.04
CA ILE A 226 -19.79 13.22 -7.17
C ILE A 226 -19.72 13.96 -8.51
N ALA A 227 -20.15 15.22 -8.53
CA ALA A 227 -20.10 16.05 -9.74
C ALA A 227 -18.67 16.29 -10.24
N ASP A 228 -17.71 16.48 -9.32
CA ASP A 228 -16.30 16.69 -9.64
C ASP A 228 -15.66 15.39 -10.16
N ILE A 229 -16.01 14.23 -9.59
CA ILE A 229 -15.61 12.91 -10.09
C ILE A 229 -16.13 12.70 -11.52
N ALA A 230 -17.40 13.05 -11.78
CA ALA A 230 -18.01 12.95 -13.11
C ALA A 230 -17.26 13.82 -14.15
N GLN A 231 -16.86 15.03 -13.74
CA GLN A 231 -16.09 15.92 -14.59
C GLN A 231 -14.71 15.32 -14.93
N LEU A 232 -14.01 14.75 -13.95
CA LEU A 232 -12.69 14.11 -14.17
C LEU A 232 -12.80 12.91 -15.11
N MET A 233 -13.86 12.14 -15.02
CA MET A 233 -14.09 11.00 -15.91
C MET A 233 -14.46 11.42 -17.36
N GLN A 234 -14.58 12.71 -17.65
CA GLN A 234 -14.96 13.29 -18.94
C GLN A 234 -16.28 12.70 -19.51
N ARG A 235 -17.12 12.19 -18.66
CA ARG A 235 -18.40 11.55 -19.04
C ARG A 235 -19.53 12.58 -18.96
N GLN A 236 -19.52 13.54 -19.88
CA GLN A 236 -20.56 14.59 -20.00
C GLN A 236 -21.70 14.19 -20.95
N SER A 237 -21.92 12.92 -21.20
CA SER A 237 -23.03 12.49 -22.05
C SER A 237 -24.32 12.50 -21.22
N ALA A 238 -25.36 13.11 -21.78
CA ALA A 238 -26.69 13.26 -21.16
C ALA A 238 -27.39 11.90 -20.86
N ASP A 239 -26.84 10.79 -21.31
CA ASP A 239 -27.40 9.45 -21.21
C ASP A 239 -26.73 8.59 -20.10
N TYR A 240 -25.80 9.15 -19.32
CA TYR A 240 -25.05 8.39 -18.28
C TYR A 240 -25.32 9.03 -16.92
N SER A 241 -25.94 8.28 -16.00
CA SER A 241 -26.23 8.79 -14.67
C SER A 241 -24.99 8.79 -13.76
N ASP A 242 -24.92 9.72 -12.82
CA ASP A 242 -23.85 9.75 -11.81
C ASP A 242 -23.72 8.40 -11.07
N LEU A 243 -24.83 7.74 -10.86
CA LEU A 243 -24.89 6.46 -10.18
C LEU A 243 -24.26 5.31 -11.00
N GLU A 244 -24.51 5.24 -12.31
CA GLU A 244 -23.85 4.27 -13.21
C GLU A 244 -22.34 4.50 -13.24
N MET A 245 -21.92 5.76 -13.26
CA MET A 245 -20.52 6.15 -13.17
C MET A 245 -19.87 5.65 -11.87
N LEU A 246 -20.53 5.86 -10.73
CA LEU A 246 -20.03 5.41 -9.43
C LEU A 246 -19.99 3.87 -9.34
N LEU A 247 -20.95 3.17 -9.91
CA LEU A 247 -20.95 1.69 -10.00
C LEU A 247 -19.78 1.17 -10.83
N ASP A 248 -19.49 1.81 -11.97
CA ASP A 248 -18.34 1.46 -12.82
C ASP A 248 -17.02 1.72 -12.10
N LEU A 249 -16.86 2.90 -11.48
CA LEU A 249 -15.66 3.26 -10.75
C LEU A 249 -15.44 2.29 -9.57
N SER A 250 -16.51 1.97 -8.84
CA SER A 250 -16.48 1.00 -7.74
C SER A 250 -16.04 -0.38 -8.21
N SER A 251 -16.59 -0.85 -9.32
CA SER A 251 -16.22 -2.15 -9.90
C SER A 251 -14.73 -2.22 -10.26
N VAL A 252 -14.19 -1.16 -10.85
CA VAL A 252 -12.77 -1.08 -11.22
C VAL A 252 -11.89 -1.07 -9.97
N LEU A 253 -12.19 -0.22 -8.98
CA LEU A 253 -11.38 -0.06 -7.78
C LEU A 253 -11.40 -1.31 -6.90
N ILE A 254 -12.61 -1.79 -6.57
CA ILE A 254 -12.78 -2.98 -5.75
C ILE A 254 -12.17 -4.19 -6.45
N GLY A 255 -12.44 -4.36 -7.74
CA GLY A 255 -11.92 -5.45 -8.55
C GLY A 255 -10.39 -5.47 -8.59
N ALA A 256 -9.75 -4.32 -8.79
CA ALA A 256 -8.30 -4.20 -8.78
C ALA A 256 -7.68 -4.52 -7.42
N CYS A 257 -8.27 -4.00 -6.34
CA CYS A 257 -7.80 -4.25 -4.98
C CYS A 257 -7.90 -5.73 -4.61
N LEU A 258 -9.08 -6.33 -4.79
CA LEU A 258 -9.32 -7.75 -4.50
C LEU A 258 -8.48 -8.69 -5.37
N SER A 259 -8.29 -8.38 -6.66
CA SER A 259 -7.44 -9.17 -7.55
C SER A 259 -5.98 -9.12 -7.11
N SER A 260 -5.50 -7.97 -6.67
CA SER A 260 -4.12 -7.85 -6.18
C SER A 260 -3.90 -8.55 -4.84
N ILE A 261 -4.88 -8.52 -3.92
CA ILE A 261 -4.83 -9.32 -2.70
C ILE A 261 -4.80 -10.81 -3.06
N ALA A 262 -5.72 -11.24 -3.92
CA ALA A 262 -5.87 -12.63 -4.36
C ALA A 262 -4.58 -13.20 -4.96
N GLU A 263 -3.91 -12.43 -5.83
CA GLU A 263 -2.62 -12.80 -6.43
C GLU A 263 -1.55 -13.03 -5.36
N GLN A 264 -1.46 -12.15 -4.37
CA GLN A 264 -0.44 -12.23 -3.34
C GLN A 264 -0.63 -13.40 -2.38
N ILE A 265 -1.88 -13.82 -2.12
CA ILE A 265 -2.19 -14.93 -1.21
C ILE A 265 -2.53 -16.24 -1.93
N ASP A 266 -2.33 -16.29 -3.24
CA ASP A 266 -2.61 -17.46 -4.09
C ASP A 266 -4.05 -17.97 -3.90
N VAL A 267 -5.03 -17.11 -4.18
CA VAL A 267 -6.47 -17.42 -4.20
C VAL A 267 -7.13 -16.80 -5.42
N VAL A 268 -8.36 -17.21 -5.70
CA VAL A 268 -9.21 -16.59 -6.70
C VAL A 268 -10.51 -16.17 -6.02
N PHE A 269 -10.85 -14.89 -6.08
CA PHE A 269 -12.12 -14.38 -5.61
C PHE A 269 -13.15 -14.32 -6.75
N SER A 270 -14.32 -14.93 -6.52
CA SER A 270 -15.52 -14.60 -7.26
C SER A 270 -16.15 -13.35 -6.65
N GLN A 271 -16.47 -12.38 -7.48
CA GLN A 271 -17.06 -11.11 -7.07
C GLN A 271 -18.50 -11.03 -7.53
N GLY A 272 -19.39 -10.54 -6.66
CA GLY A 272 -20.76 -10.18 -7.02
C GLY A 272 -20.82 -8.93 -7.90
N HIS A 273 -22.01 -8.57 -8.33
CA HIS A 273 -22.23 -7.25 -8.95
C HIS A 273 -22.24 -6.17 -7.87
N PRO A 274 -21.67 -4.97 -8.14
CA PRO A 274 -21.80 -3.84 -7.23
C PRO A 274 -23.27 -3.46 -7.06
N GLN A 275 -23.66 -3.16 -5.83
CA GLN A 275 -25.03 -2.80 -5.46
C GLN A 275 -25.00 -1.52 -4.63
N ILE A 276 -26.01 -0.68 -4.81
CA ILE A 276 -26.18 0.52 -4.00
C ILE A 276 -26.66 0.08 -2.62
N LEU A 277 -25.86 0.38 -1.60
CA LEU A 277 -26.21 0.14 -0.21
C LEU A 277 -27.08 1.26 0.34
N GLY A 278 -26.82 2.49 -0.06
CA GLY A 278 -27.60 3.69 0.24
C GLY A 278 -27.16 4.85 -0.63
N GLN A 279 -28.09 5.76 -0.91
CA GLN A 279 -27.87 6.96 -1.70
C GLN A 279 -28.40 8.16 -0.92
N HIS A 280 -27.60 9.22 -0.83
CA HIS A 280 -27.94 10.42 -0.05
C HIS A 280 -28.32 10.11 1.41
N ALA A 281 -27.71 9.07 1.98
CA ALA A 281 -28.01 8.55 3.31
C ALA A 281 -27.02 9.08 4.36
N ALA A 282 -27.48 9.22 5.59
CA ALA A 282 -26.58 9.41 6.71
C ALA A 282 -25.89 8.09 7.04
N ILE A 283 -24.62 8.16 7.48
CA ILE A 283 -23.81 6.99 7.76
C ILE A 283 -24.45 6.08 8.83
N GLU A 284 -25.14 6.67 9.82
CA GLU A 284 -25.85 5.93 10.87
C GLU A 284 -26.98 5.06 10.29
N GLU A 285 -27.64 5.51 9.21
CA GLU A 285 -28.68 4.74 8.55
C GLU A 285 -28.08 3.55 7.80
N LEU A 286 -27.00 3.78 7.07
CA LEU A 286 -26.27 2.72 6.34
C LEU A 286 -25.81 1.60 7.29
N ILE A 287 -25.26 1.95 8.45
CA ILE A 287 -24.77 0.98 9.43
C ILE A 287 -25.94 0.26 10.10
N ARG A 288 -26.96 0.99 10.54
CA ARG A 288 -28.12 0.41 11.22
C ARG A 288 -28.83 -0.64 10.36
N ASP A 289 -29.01 -0.35 9.09
CA ASP A 289 -29.75 -1.22 8.19
C ASP A 289 -28.95 -2.48 7.82
N ASN A 290 -27.63 -2.41 7.88
CA ASN A 290 -26.72 -3.52 7.54
C ASN A 290 -26.05 -4.20 8.74
N SER A 291 -26.23 -3.67 9.97
CA SER A 291 -25.61 -4.20 11.20
C SER A 291 -25.95 -5.66 11.53
N LYS A 292 -27.03 -6.21 10.97
CA LYS A 292 -27.40 -7.63 11.13
C LYS A 292 -26.51 -8.58 10.34
N HIS A 293 -25.81 -8.09 9.32
CA HIS A 293 -24.93 -8.86 8.45
C HIS A 293 -23.47 -8.83 8.94
N TRP A 294 -23.08 -7.78 9.63
CA TRP A 294 -21.72 -7.57 10.11
C TRP A 294 -21.62 -7.96 11.59
N LYS A 295 -20.93 -9.06 11.86
CA LYS A 295 -20.56 -9.49 13.21
C LYS A 295 -19.12 -9.04 13.48
N LYS A 296 -18.37 -9.81 14.22
CA LYS A 296 -16.92 -9.58 14.39
C LYS A 296 -16.22 -9.69 13.04
N THR A 297 -15.49 -8.67 12.62
CA THR A 297 -15.06 -8.49 11.24
C THR A 297 -13.63 -7.98 11.21
N LEU A 298 -12.79 -8.56 10.35
CA LEU A 298 -11.50 -7.97 10.02
C LEU A 298 -11.78 -6.85 8.99
N ALA A 299 -11.59 -5.61 9.42
CA ALA A 299 -11.82 -4.44 8.60
C ALA A 299 -10.50 -3.84 8.11
N VAL A 300 -10.49 -3.44 6.84
CA VAL A 300 -9.43 -2.64 6.23
C VAL A 300 -10.05 -1.34 5.76
N GLU A 301 -9.55 -0.23 6.27
CA GLU A 301 -9.98 1.12 5.91
C GLU A 301 -8.91 1.80 5.08
N ILE A 302 -9.31 2.39 3.95
CA ILE A 302 -8.45 3.04 3.00
C ILE A 302 -9.13 4.32 2.53
N SER A 303 -8.58 5.48 2.89
CA SER A 303 -9.10 6.79 2.48
C SER A 303 -8.25 7.35 1.33
N TYR A 304 -8.77 7.29 0.13
CA TYR A 304 -8.13 7.86 -1.05
C TYR A 304 -8.41 9.36 -1.16
N SER A 305 -7.42 10.12 -1.61
CA SER A 305 -7.60 11.53 -2.01
C SER A 305 -6.96 11.80 -3.37
N LEU A 306 -7.53 12.74 -4.10
CA LEU A 306 -7.05 13.11 -5.43
C LEU A 306 -6.24 14.42 -5.34
N GLU A 307 -5.01 14.39 -5.85
CA GLU A 307 -4.13 15.55 -5.79
C GLU A 307 -4.68 16.73 -6.61
N GLY A 308 -4.69 17.92 -6.00
CA GLY A 308 -5.21 19.13 -6.63
C GLY A 308 -6.73 19.24 -6.66
N HIS A 309 -7.44 18.30 -6.08
CA HIS A 309 -8.89 18.28 -5.97
C HIS A 309 -9.31 18.02 -4.52
N ASP A 310 -10.41 18.63 -4.09
CA ASP A 310 -11.01 18.33 -2.78
C ASP A 310 -11.97 17.13 -2.91
N ILE A 311 -11.42 16.01 -3.38
CA ILE A 311 -12.15 14.76 -3.61
C ILE A 311 -11.52 13.67 -2.75
N ARG A 312 -12.36 13.02 -1.94
CA ARG A 312 -12.01 11.88 -1.08
C ARG A 312 -13.07 10.81 -1.23
N PHE A 313 -12.64 9.57 -1.13
CA PHE A 313 -13.55 8.43 -1.05
C PHE A 313 -12.90 7.32 -0.25
N ASP A 314 -13.73 6.57 0.47
CA ASP A 314 -13.26 5.55 1.39
C ASP A 314 -13.60 4.16 0.85
N LEU A 315 -12.59 3.28 0.81
CA LEU A 315 -12.75 1.87 0.55
C LEU A 315 -12.62 1.11 1.88
N LEU A 316 -13.67 0.38 2.22
CA LEU A 316 -13.71 -0.49 3.39
C LEU A 316 -13.84 -1.94 2.92
N LEU A 317 -12.85 -2.78 3.28
CA LEU A 317 -12.91 -4.23 3.04
C LEU A 317 -13.25 -4.92 4.36
N LEU A 318 -14.37 -5.62 4.38
CA LEU A 318 -14.89 -6.34 5.56
C LEU A 318 -14.80 -7.85 5.30
N PHE A 319 -13.92 -8.53 6.04
CA PHE A 319 -13.79 -9.98 5.96
C PHE A 319 -14.53 -10.64 7.11
N THR A 320 -15.26 -11.73 6.83
CA THR A 320 -15.96 -12.48 7.86
C THR A 320 -15.01 -13.06 8.90
N GLU A 321 -15.48 -13.30 10.12
CA GLU A 321 -14.69 -13.91 11.21
C GLU A 321 -14.06 -15.23 10.77
N ASP A 322 -14.80 -16.08 10.08
CA ASP A 322 -14.34 -17.38 9.57
C ASP A 322 -13.22 -17.25 8.52
N SER A 323 -13.11 -16.11 7.87
CA SER A 323 -12.05 -15.83 6.87
C SER A 323 -10.69 -15.60 7.51
N ILE A 324 -10.62 -15.19 8.78
CA ILE A 324 -9.37 -14.80 9.45
C ILE A 324 -8.42 -15.98 9.56
N GLU A 325 -8.93 -17.15 9.92
CA GLU A 325 -8.10 -18.38 10.00
C GLU A 325 -7.52 -18.75 8.63
N ARG A 326 -8.33 -18.66 7.58
CA ARG A 326 -7.91 -18.93 6.20
C ARG A 326 -6.88 -17.93 5.70
N LEU A 327 -7.10 -16.65 5.95
CA LEU A 327 -6.14 -15.57 5.63
C LEU A 327 -4.82 -15.80 6.37
N THR A 328 -4.87 -16.12 7.66
CA THR A 328 -3.66 -16.42 8.46
C THR A 328 -2.87 -17.58 7.87
N HIS A 329 -3.57 -18.66 7.48
CA HIS A 329 -2.92 -19.81 6.84
C HIS A 329 -2.29 -19.46 5.50
N LYS A 330 -3.00 -18.67 4.68
CA LYS A 330 -2.51 -18.25 3.37
C LYS A 330 -1.32 -17.28 3.46
N LEU A 331 -1.26 -16.47 4.51
CA LEU A 331 -0.15 -15.55 4.76
C LEU A 331 1.03 -16.19 5.51
N ALA A 332 0.88 -17.44 5.99
CA ALA A 332 1.90 -18.09 6.81
C ALA A 332 3.28 -18.17 6.13
N TYR A 333 3.33 -18.32 4.80
CA TYR A 333 4.59 -18.35 4.05
C TYR A 333 5.30 -17.00 4.04
N LEU A 334 4.57 -15.90 4.19
CA LEU A 334 5.13 -14.54 4.28
C LEU A 334 5.64 -14.24 5.70
N MET A 335 5.05 -14.87 6.72
CA MET A 335 5.40 -14.69 8.12
C MET A 335 6.67 -15.46 8.54
N ASN A 336 6.97 -16.55 7.84
CA ASN A 336 8.16 -17.38 8.06
C ASN A 336 9.36 -16.87 7.25
#